data_36d9c2952fa9391dc198816bb465fcf5
#
_entry.id   36d9c2952fa9391dc198816bb465fcf5
#
_cell.length_a   1.000
_cell.length_b   1.000
_cell.length_c   1.000
_cell.angle_alpha   90.00
_cell.angle_beta   90.00
_cell.angle_gamma   90.00
#
_symmetry.space_group_name_H-M   'P 1'
#
loop_
_entity.id
_entity.type
_entity.pdbx_description
1 polymer ?
#
loop_
_entity_poly.entity_id
_entity_poly.type
_entity_poly.pdbx_seq_one_letter_code
_entity_poly.pdbx_strand_id
1 'polypeptide(L)'
;MPKPTKATPKTATKTPHNTPEIADSRFAPAKNKAGYQFDYLVFIGRFQPFHLGHKAVIDEALKLAENVIMLIGSANLPRSTRNSFSVAERTDMILGAYDKADAKRIHCVGLDDALYNDTRWLQYVQQGVKSVTIDLNANIGLIGHSKDSSSYYLSLFPNWQSVGVPNFMDLSATPIREGFLLGADPLPDVVPDSTAKVMKAVKTTEDYKKLHKEAGFIDKYKKQWESAPYPPTFMTVDAVVIQSGHILLVERRSMPGQGLWALPGGFIDGKETLFDACLRELREETRLKVPEAVLRGSRHSQHTFDDPYRSARGRTITQAFYFVLKNDPKGLPAVKGGDDAKKAFWLPLAELKADKLFEDHYAIITKMMGL
;
A
#
# COMPACT_ATOMS: atom_id res chain seq x y z
N MET A 1 -4.06 -49.76 -3.87
CA MET A 1 -3.42 -48.44 -3.73
C MET A 1 -2.20 -48.62 -2.83
N PRO A 2 -0.99 -48.38 -3.30
CA PRO A 2 0.21 -48.53 -2.47
C PRO A 2 0.41 -47.30 -1.58
N LYS A 3 0.87 -47.54 -0.35
CA LYS A 3 1.19 -46.51 0.68
C LYS A 3 2.42 -45.69 0.25
N PRO A 4 2.51 -44.39 0.54
CA PRO A 4 3.71 -43.61 0.30
C PRO A 4 4.82 -43.95 1.28
N THR A 5 5.99 -44.25 0.74
CA THR A 5 7.27 -44.46 1.45
C THR A 5 7.76 -43.13 2.04
N LYS A 6 8.15 -43.16 3.31
CA LYS A 6 8.81 -42.07 4.04
C LYS A 6 10.18 -41.77 3.40
N ALA A 7 10.39 -40.57 2.94
CA ALA A 7 11.70 -40.07 2.54
C ALA A 7 12.46 -39.57 3.78
N THR A 8 13.65 -40.08 3.97
CA THR A 8 14.63 -39.64 4.98
C THR A 8 15.19 -38.26 4.62
N PRO A 9 15.40 -37.34 5.59
CA PRO A 9 15.98 -36.06 5.31
C PRO A 9 17.45 -36.15 4.94
N LYS A 10 17.83 -35.63 3.78
CA LYS A 10 19.24 -35.43 3.40
C LYS A 10 19.83 -34.30 4.23
N THR A 11 20.90 -34.58 4.93
CA THR A 11 21.76 -33.60 5.60
C THR A 11 22.29 -32.58 4.61
N ALA A 12 21.87 -31.32 4.78
CA ALA A 12 22.41 -30.19 4.04
C ALA A 12 23.81 -29.84 4.59
N THR A 13 24.83 -30.00 3.77
CA THR A 13 26.17 -29.48 4.00
C THR A 13 26.12 -27.94 4.01
N LYS A 14 26.50 -27.35 5.15
CA LYS A 14 26.69 -25.92 5.30
C LYS A 14 27.85 -25.45 4.41
N THR A 15 27.59 -24.67 3.39
CA THR A 15 28.59 -23.86 2.69
C THR A 15 29.03 -22.71 3.61
N PRO A 16 30.32 -22.35 3.66
CA PRO A 16 30.77 -21.28 4.54
C PRO A 16 30.22 -19.93 4.05
N HIS A 17 29.66 -19.17 4.98
CA HIS A 17 29.29 -17.76 4.77
C HIS A 17 30.53 -16.96 4.40
N ASN A 18 30.56 -16.46 3.18
CA ASN A 18 31.46 -15.38 2.80
C ASN A 18 31.11 -14.14 3.65
N THR A 19 32.04 -13.76 4.51
CA THR A 19 32.08 -12.42 5.14
C THR A 19 32.12 -11.39 3.99
N PRO A 20 31.33 -10.31 4.02
CA PRO A 20 31.45 -9.28 2.99
C PRO A 20 32.84 -8.67 3.08
N GLU A 21 33.58 -8.71 1.95
CA GLU A 21 34.83 -8.02 1.80
C GLU A 21 34.63 -6.54 2.18
N ILE A 22 35.48 -6.07 3.10
CA ILE A 22 35.61 -4.65 3.42
C ILE A 22 36.02 -3.97 2.11
N ALA A 23 35.15 -3.11 1.57
CA ALA A 23 35.43 -2.35 0.37
C ALA A 23 36.78 -1.64 0.49
N ASP A 24 37.64 -1.85 -0.50
CA ASP A 24 38.98 -1.28 -0.59
C ASP A 24 38.89 0.24 -0.41
N SER A 25 39.54 0.78 0.62
CA SER A 25 39.52 2.20 1.01
C SER A 25 39.98 3.16 -0.09
N ARG A 26 40.54 2.63 -1.19
CA ARG A 26 40.98 3.40 -2.37
C ARG A 26 39.83 3.90 -3.25
N PHE A 27 38.60 3.45 -3.03
CA PHE A 27 37.36 3.84 -3.77
C PHE A 27 36.33 4.52 -2.88
N ALA A 28 36.71 5.05 -1.72
CA ALA A 28 35.77 5.87 -0.94
C ALA A 28 35.36 7.09 -1.80
N PRO A 29 34.03 7.28 -2.06
CA PRO A 29 33.59 8.44 -2.85
C PRO A 29 34.05 9.73 -2.19
N ALA A 30 34.41 10.73 -3.01
CA ALA A 30 34.86 12.03 -2.55
C ALA A 30 33.75 12.64 -1.66
N LYS A 31 34.15 13.14 -0.48
CA LYS A 31 33.24 13.84 0.41
C LYS A 31 32.80 15.17 -0.18
N ASN A 32 31.54 15.57 0.09
CA ASN A 32 31.03 16.88 -0.27
C ASN A 32 31.70 18.00 0.53
N LYS A 33 31.35 19.26 0.23
CA LYS A 33 31.94 20.44 0.89
C LYS A 33 31.70 20.47 2.41
N ALA A 34 30.66 19.84 2.88
CA ALA A 34 30.30 19.72 4.31
C ALA A 34 30.97 18.52 4.99
N GLY A 35 31.71 17.68 4.25
CA GLY A 35 32.45 16.53 4.77
C GLY A 35 31.68 15.22 4.78
N TYR A 36 30.45 15.19 4.22
CA TYR A 36 29.60 14.00 4.12
C TYR A 36 29.90 13.23 2.82
N GLN A 37 29.55 11.91 2.84
CA GLN A 37 29.67 11.05 1.67
C GLN A 37 28.60 11.36 0.62
N PHE A 38 27.40 11.77 1.04
CA PHE A 38 26.26 12.11 0.20
C PHE A 38 25.75 13.52 0.53
N ASP A 39 25.18 14.20 -0.46
CA ASP A 39 24.40 15.41 -0.22
C ASP A 39 23.03 15.04 0.31
N TYR A 40 22.43 13.96 -0.24
CA TYR A 40 21.13 13.44 0.18
C TYR A 40 21.14 11.91 0.24
N LEU A 41 20.59 11.35 1.32
CA LEU A 41 20.19 9.95 1.38
C LEU A 41 18.67 9.85 1.43
N VAL A 42 18.10 9.02 0.55
CA VAL A 42 16.65 8.80 0.41
C VAL A 42 16.27 7.54 1.15
N PHE A 43 15.33 7.63 2.07
CA PHE A 43 14.73 6.49 2.74
C PHE A 43 13.24 6.39 2.41
N ILE A 44 12.85 5.30 1.75
CA ILE A 44 11.47 5.06 1.31
C ILE A 44 10.79 4.08 2.26
N GLY A 45 9.63 4.45 2.78
CA GLY A 45 8.87 3.56 3.66
C GLY A 45 7.47 4.07 3.96
N ARG A 46 6.60 3.20 4.48
CA ARG A 46 5.26 3.62 4.91
C ARG A 46 5.23 4.22 6.32
N PHE A 47 6.16 3.79 7.18
CA PHE A 47 6.25 4.27 8.57
C PHE A 47 4.93 4.21 9.34
N GLN A 48 4.27 3.06 9.33
CA GLN A 48 2.92 2.82 9.88
C GLN A 48 2.91 1.88 11.11
N PRO A 49 3.36 2.29 12.31
CA PRO A 49 3.96 3.57 12.67
C PRO A 49 5.48 3.62 12.44
N PHE A 50 6.07 4.79 12.70
CA PHE A 50 7.51 4.96 12.84
C PHE A 50 8.01 4.25 14.10
N HIS A 51 9.08 3.46 14.01
CA HIS A 51 9.62 2.67 15.13
C HIS A 51 11.14 2.74 15.22
N LEU A 52 11.74 2.22 16.29
CA LEU A 52 13.18 2.31 16.55
C LEU A 52 14.04 1.70 15.43
N GLY A 53 13.55 0.68 14.73
CA GLY A 53 14.24 0.15 13.56
C GLY A 53 14.33 1.17 12.41
N HIS A 54 13.28 1.95 12.15
CA HIS A 54 13.35 3.05 11.19
C HIS A 54 14.28 4.17 11.68
N LYS A 55 14.23 4.48 12.98
CA LYS A 55 15.11 5.48 13.58
C LYS A 55 16.58 5.11 13.39
N ALA A 56 16.96 3.87 13.61
CA ALA A 56 18.34 3.41 13.42
C ALA A 56 18.84 3.60 11.99
N VAL A 57 17.97 3.44 10.97
CA VAL A 57 18.33 3.74 9.56
C VAL A 57 18.58 5.23 9.36
N ILE A 58 17.74 6.10 9.93
CA ILE A 58 17.93 7.56 9.82
C ILE A 58 19.18 8.00 10.59
N ASP A 59 19.43 7.43 11.78
CA ASP A 59 20.64 7.73 12.58
C ASP A 59 21.91 7.41 11.78
N GLU A 60 21.91 6.34 10.99
CA GLU A 60 23.00 6.01 10.09
C GLU A 60 23.05 6.96 8.88
N ALA A 61 21.91 7.29 8.31
CA ALA A 61 21.82 8.23 7.20
C ALA A 61 22.40 9.61 7.57
N LEU A 62 22.10 10.11 8.76
CA LEU A 62 22.59 11.41 9.26
C LEU A 62 24.13 11.46 9.47
N LYS A 63 24.79 10.31 9.62
CA LYS A 63 26.26 10.22 9.67
C LYS A 63 26.87 10.30 8.27
N LEU A 64 26.18 9.80 7.26
CA LEU A 64 26.68 9.61 5.90
C LEU A 64 26.29 10.75 4.96
N ALA A 65 25.18 11.43 5.20
CA ALA A 65 24.63 12.46 4.33
C ALA A 65 24.41 13.78 5.04
N GLU A 66 24.55 14.88 4.29
CA GLU A 66 24.20 16.22 4.77
C GLU A 66 22.70 16.34 5.06
N ASN A 67 21.88 15.77 4.19
CA ASN A 67 20.42 15.77 4.32
C ASN A 67 19.83 14.36 4.12
N VAL A 68 18.67 14.09 4.74
CA VAL A 68 17.93 12.84 4.60
C VAL A 68 16.54 13.16 4.05
N ILE A 69 16.14 12.51 2.96
CA ILE A 69 14.80 12.62 2.37
C ILE A 69 14.00 11.40 2.76
N MET A 70 12.96 11.62 3.54
CA MET A 70 11.99 10.59 3.94
C MET A 70 10.82 10.59 2.96
N LEU A 71 10.76 9.60 2.07
CA LEU A 71 9.60 9.41 1.20
C LEU A 71 8.55 8.55 1.93
N ILE A 72 7.49 9.21 2.38
CA ILE A 72 6.44 8.62 3.21
C ILE A 72 5.36 8.01 2.32
N GLY A 73 5.43 6.71 2.06
CA GLY A 73 4.54 5.98 1.16
C GLY A 73 3.07 5.98 1.55
N SER A 74 2.23 5.59 0.60
CA SER A 74 0.76 5.55 0.75
C SER A 74 0.16 6.90 1.15
N ALA A 75 0.69 7.99 0.60
CA ALA A 75 0.25 9.35 0.94
C ALA A 75 -1.14 9.67 0.40
N ASN A 76 -1.48 9.10 -0.75
CA ASN A 76 -2.75 9.29 -1.46
C ASN A 76 -3.88 8.34 -1.01
N LEU A 77 -3.61 7.41 -0.10
CA LEU A 77 -4.60 6.41 0.30
C LEU A 77 -5.40 6.85 1.53
N PRO A 78 -6.68 6.41 1.64
CA PRO A 78 -7.49 6.69 2.81
C PRO A 78 -6.94 5.99 4.05
N ARG A 79 -7.39 6.43 5.23
CA ARG A 79 -7.14 5.69 6.46
C ARG A 79 -7.75 4.29 6.37
N SER A 80 -6.98 3.31 6.80
CA SER A 80 -7.37 1.91 6.88
C SER A 80 -6.59 1.21 7.97
N THR A 81 -6.90 -0.03 8.28
CA THR A 81 -6.11 -0.82 9.23
C THR A 81 -4.66 -1.02 8.79
N ARG A 82 -4.36 -0.86 7.51
CA ARG A 82 -3.00 -0.92 6.95
C ARG A 82 -2.33 0.46 6.84
N ASN A 83 -3.11 1.54 6.69
CA ASN A 83 -2.67 2.93 6.57
C ASN A 83 -3.32 3.79 7.66
N SER A 84 -2.96 3.53 8.92
CA SER A 84 -3.67 4.06 10.09
C SER A 84 -3.32 5.51 10.42
N PHE A 85 -2.14 5.97 9.99
CA PHE A 85 -1.62 7.30 10.31
C PHE A 85 -1.46 8.14 9.03
N SER A 86 -1.91 9.39 9.08
CA SER A 86 -1.74 10.36 7.98
C SER A 86 -0.26 10.68 7.73
N VAL A 87 0.05 11.34 6.60
CA VAL A 87 1.41 11.84 6.33
C VAL A 87 1.88 12.79 7.42
N ALA A 88 1.02 13.73 7.85
CA ALA A 88 1.34 14.69 8.91
C ALA A 88 1.69 14.00 10.23
N GLU A 89 0.87 13.06 10.67
CA GLU A 89 1.12 12.29 11.91
C GLU A 89 2.44 11.51 11.83
N ARG A 90 2.74 10.89 10.68
CA ARG A 90 4.02 10.17 10.48
C ARG A 90 5.21 11.13 10.45
N THR A 91 5.04 12.32 9.87
CA THR A 91 6.05 13.38 9.90
C THR A 91 6.32 13.83 11.34
N ASP A 92 5.28 14.03 12.16
CA ASP A 92 5.44 14.39 13.58
C ASP A 92 6.14 13.26 14.37
N MET A 93 5.83 12.00 14.09
CA MET A 93 6.53 10.86 14.69
C MET A 93 8.03 10.88 14.36
N ILE A 94 8.38 11.13 13.09
CA ILE A 94 9.76 11.13 12.61
C ILE A 94 10.52 12.33 13.17
N LEU A 95 10.06 13.54 12.89
CA LEU A 95 10.80 14.76 13.27
C LEU A 95 10.88 14.95 14.78
N GLY A 96 9.83 14.55 15.51
CA GLY A 96 9.82 14.61 16.96
C GLY A 96 10.78 13.63 17.66
N ALA A 97 11.37 12.68 16.94
CA ALA A 97 12.37 11.74 17.46
C ALA A 97 13.81 12.33 17.44
N TYR A 98 13.97 13.54 16.93
CA TYR A 98 15.27 14.20 16.75
C TYR A 98 15.29 15.57 17.41
N ASP A 99 16.50 16.05 17.73
CA ASP A 99 16.69 17.42 18.15
C ASP A 99 16.47 18.42 16.99
N LYS A 100 16.47 19.72 17.32
CA LYS A 100 16.24 20.77 16.30
C LYS A 100 17.28 20.83 15.20
N ALA A 101 18.53 20.42 15.46
CA ALA A 101 19.60 20.46 14.48
C ALA A 101 19.43 19.32 13.46
N ASP A 102 19.26 18.10 13.92
CA ASP A 102 19.06 16.95 13.05
C ASP A 102 17.70 16.99 12.34
N ALA A 103 16.62 17.41 13.02
CA ALA A 103 15.30 17.56 12.42
C ALA A 103 15.30 18.52 11.19
N LYS A 104 16.16 19.55 11.15
CA LYS A 104 16.29 20.45 10.00
C LYS A 104 16.93 19.78 8.77
N ARG A 105 17.66 18.70 8.97
CA ARG A 105 18.32 17.92 7.92
C ARG A 105 17.41 16.80 7.37
N ILE A 106 16.25 16.56 8.00
CA ILE A 106 15.30 15.50 7.63
C ILE A 106 14.12 16.13 6.91
N HIS A 107 13.95 15.78 5.62
CA HIS A 107 12.90 16.30 4.76
C HIS A 107 11.84 15.23 4.53
N CYS A 108 10.65 15.40 5.08
CA CYS A 108 9.53 14.47 4.93
C CYS A 108 8.66 14.87 3.73
N VAL A 109 8.52 13.96 2.77
CA VAL A 109 7.73 14.15 1.55
C VAL A 109 6.75 12.99 1.41
N GLY A 110 5.47 13.28 1.17
CA GLY A 110 4.47 12.26 0.85
C GLY A 110 4.77 11.61 -0.49
N LEU A 111 4.70 10.28 -0.54
CA LEU A 111 4.86 9.48 -1.75
C LEU A 111 3.56 8.74 -2.04
N ASP A 112 2.98 9.00 -3.20
CA ASP A 112 1.78 8.33 -3.66
C ASP A 112 2.08 6.88 -4.07
N ASP A 113 1.14 5.98 -3.79
CA ASP A 113 1.20 4.62 -4.28
C ASP A 113 0.74 4.56 -5.75
N ALA A 114 1.44 3.77 -6.55
CA ALA A 114 1.07 3.43 -7.92
C ALA A 114 1.09 1.91 -8.11
N LEU A 115 0.26 1.23 -7.33
CA LEU A 115 0.13 -0.24 -7.39
C LEU A 115 -0.19 -0.67 -8.84
N TYR A 116 0.45 -1.73 -9.31
CA TYR A 116 0.38 -2.25 -10.69
C TYR A 116 0.98 -1.32 -11.78
N ASN A 117 1.73 -0.27 -11.41
CA ASN A 117 2.39 0.64 -12.35
C ASN A 117 3.77 1.11 -11.83
N ASP A 118 4.77 0.25 -11.95
CA ASP A 118 6.14 0.52 -11.45
C ASP A 118 6.75 1.77 -12.08
N THR A 119 6.52 2.02 -13.37
CA THR A 119 7.03 3.22 -14.06
C THR A 119 6.48 4.50 -13.42
N ARG A 120 5.19 4.54 -13.10
CA ARG A 120 4.57 5.68 -12.43
C ARG A 120 5.09 5.83 -11.01
N TRP A 121 5.27 4.72 -10.28
CA TRP A 121 5.85 4.77 -8.94
C TRP A 121 7.28 5.34 -8.95
N LEU A 122 8.12 4.92 -9.91
CA LEU A 122 9.46 5.49 -10.11
C LEU A 122 9.42 7.00 -10.38
N GLN A 123 8.48 7.46 -11.21
CA GLN A 123 8.28 8.89 -11.45
C GLN A 123 7.94 9.64 -10.15
N TYR A 124 7.05 9.10 -9.33
CA TYR A 124 6.67 9.73 -8.06
C TYR A 124 7.86 9.79 -7.09
N VAL A 125 8.67 8.74 -7.00
CA VAL A 125 9.91 8.76 -6.19
C VAL A 125 10.86 9.85 -6.69
N GLN A 126 11.13 9.91 -7.99
CA GLN A 126 12.02 10.92 -8.57
C GLN A 126 11.47 12.34 -8.37
N GLN A 127 10.17 12.55 -8.53
CA GLN A 127 9.53 13.84 -8.28
C GLN A 127 9.61 14.24 -6.81
N GLY A 128 9.37 13.30 -5.88
CA GLY A 128 9.52 13.52 -4.45
C GLY A 128 10.95 13.96 -4.06
N VAL A 129 11.97 13.29 -4.59
CA VAL A 129 13.36 13.67 -4.38
C VAL A 129 13.67 15.05 -5.00
N LYS A 130 13.24 15.28 -6.24
CA LYS A 130 13.44 16.55 -6.93
C LYS A 130 12.76 17.73 -6.23
N SER A 131 11.69 17.52 -5.49
CA SER A 131 11.01 18.59 -4.74
C SER A 131 11.85 19.15 -3.58
N VAL A 132 12.86 18.41 -3.14
CA VAL A 132 13.77 18.78 -2.04
C VAL A 132 15.15 19.16 -2.56
N THR A 133 15.65 18.49 -3.61
CA THR A 133 17.00 18.70 -4.13
C THR A 133 17.06 19.94 -5.02
N ILE A 134 17.91 20.89 -4.67
CA ILE A 134 18.10 22.17 -5.41
C ILE A 134 19.14 22.00 -6.51
N ASP A 135 20.23 21.27 -6.23
CA ASP A 135 21.32 21.04 -7.16
C ASP A 135 21.08 19.80 -8.02
N LEU A 136 21.11 19.98 -9.34
CA LEU A 136 20.96 18.87 -10.31
C LEU A 136 22.12 17.87 -10.29
N ASN A 137 23.28 18.27 -9.75
CA ASN A 137 24.47 17.43 -9.62
C ASN A 137 24.67 16.87 -8.21
N ALA A 138 23.65 17.00 -7.34
CA ALA A 138 23.72 16.48 -5.99
C ALA A 138 24.00 14.97 -5.98
N ASN A 139 24.93 14.56 -5.12
CA ASN A 139 25.21 13.13 -4.90
C ASN A 139 24.12 12.52 -4.02
N ILE A 140 23.26 11.73 -4.65
CA ILE A 140 22.09 11.11 -4.02
C ILE A 140 22.32 9.61 -3.87
N GLY A 141 22.01 9.07 -2.69
CA GLY A 141 21.97 7.63 -2.43
C GLY A 141 20.62 7.17 -1.89
N LEU A 142 20.39 5.88 -1.96
CA LEU A 142 19.26 5.19 -1.32
C LEU A 142 19.75 4.47 -0.07
N ILE A 143 19.04 4.61 1.05
CA ILE A 143 19.34 3.88 2.28
C ILE A 143 18.16 3.02 2.69
N GLY A 144 18.44 1.82 3.17
CA GLY A 144 17.41 0.91 3.65
C GLY A 144 17.94 -0.43 4.11
N HIS A 145 17.03 -1.27 4.62
CA HIS A 145 17.39 -2.63 5.00
C HIS A 145 17.53 -3.50 3.76
N SER A 146 18.64 -4.21 3.66
CA SER A 146 18.87 -5.28 2.67
C SER A 146 18.23 -6.58 3.21
N LYS A 147 16.91 -6.76 3.07
CA LYS A 147 16.21 -7.88 3.72
C LYS A 147 15.84 -9.04 2.81
N ASP A 148 15.26 -8.76 1.67
CA ASP A 148 14.61 -9.78 0.82
C ASP A 148 14.18 -9.19 -0.53
N SER A 149 13.33 -9.94 -1.24
CA SER A 149 12.75 -9.51 -2.51
C SER A 149 11.98 -8.18 -2.45
N SER A 150 11.58 -7.68 -1.28
CA SER A 150 10.93 -6.39 -1.13
C SER A 150 11.89 -5.20 -1.27
N SER A 151 13.21 -5.46 -1.23
CA SER A 151 14.25 -4.45 -1.43
C SER A 151 14.67 -4.28 -2.89
N TYR A 152 13.95 -4.91 -3.84
CA TYR A 152 14.25 -4.84 -5.28
C TYR A 152 14.30 -3.40 -5.80
N TYR A 153 13.52 -2.49 -5.21
CA TYR A 153 13.47 -1.08 -5.62
C TYR A 153 14.81 -0.36 -5.47
N LEU A 154 15.71 -0.83 -4.61
CA LEU A 154 17.05 -0.26 -4.47
C LEU A 154 17.86 -0.34 -5.78
N SER A 155 17.58 -1.35 -6.61
CA SER A 155 18.22 -1.51 -7.92
C SER A 155 17.55 -0.75 -9.06
N LEU A 156 16.38 -0.15 -8.82
CA LEU A 156 15.63 0.57 -9.85
C LEU A 156 16.14 1.99 -10.14
N PHE A 157 17.10 2.47 -9.34
CA PHE A 157 17.68 3.80 -9.46
C PHE A 157 19.19 3.69 -9.75
N PRO A 158 19.60 3.42 -11.01
CA PRO A 158 21.00 3.10 -11.35
C PRO A 158 22.01 4.21 -11.04
N ASN A 159 21.52 5.46 -10.92
CA ASN A 159 22.37 6.62 -10.60
C ASN A 159 22.43 6.92 -9.09
N TRP A 160 21.73 6.16 -8.25
CA TRP A 160 21.73 6.34 -6.80
C TRP A 160 22.42 5.16 -6.14
N GLN A 161 23.50 5.44 -5.43
CA GLN A 161 24.22 4.40 -4.70
C GLN A 161 23.36 3.86 -3.56
N SER A 162 23.25 2.53 -3.45
CA SER A 162 22.53 1.89 -2.35
C SER A 162 23.41 1.74 -1.12
N VAL A 163 22.88 2.14 0.03
CA VAL A 163 23.48 1.96 1.36
C VAL A 163 22.63 0.96 2.14
N GLY A 164 23.15 -0.24 2.37
CA GLY A 164 22.50 -1.28 3.17
C GLY A 164 22.76 -1.07 4.66
N VAL A 165 21.71 -1.08 5.47
CA VAL A 165 21.79 -1.00 6.94
C VAL A 165 21.33 -2.32 7.54
N PRO A 166 22.01 -2.88 8.55
CA PRO A 166 21.55 -4.07 9.28
C PRO A 166 20.18 -3.84 9.89
N ASN A 167 19.39 -4.93 9.97
CA ASN A 167 18.10 -4.84 10.62
C ASN A 167 18.26 -4.66 12.13
N PHE A 168 17.72 -3.58 12.66
CA PHE A 168 17.75 -3.28 14.09
C PHE A 168 16.64 -4.03 14.82
N MET A 169 17.01 -4.97 15.71
CA MET A 169 16.10 -5.73 16.59
C MET A 169 14.95 -6.48 15.87
N ASP A 170 15.06 -6.77 14.60
CA ASP A 170 14.00 -7.40 13.79
C ASP A 170 12.61 -6.74 13.92
N LEU A 171 12.58 -5.43 14.19
CA LEU A 171 11.35 -4.70 14.37
C LEU A 171 10.55 -4.59 13.07
N SER A 172 9.24 -4.78 13.20
CA SER A 172 8.26 -4.59 12.13
C SER A 172 7.11 -3.71 12.58
N ALA A 173 6.69 -2.78 11.72
CA ALA A 173 5.56 -1.90 12.00
C ALA A 173 4.21 -2.65 12.09
N THR A 174 4.07 -3.80 11.44
CA THR A 174 2.79 -4.52 11.36
C THR A 174 2.28 -4.98 12.72
N PRO A 175 3.03 -5.75 13.55
CA PRO A 175 2.53 -6.16 14.86
C PRO A 175 2.30 -4.97 15.81
N ILE A 176 3.10 -3.90 15.72
CA ILE A 176 2.91 -2.68 16.51
C ILE A 176 1.57 -2.03 16.16
N ARG A 177 1.27 -1.89 14.88
CA ARG A 177 0.03 -1.30 14.36
C ARG A 177 -1.18 -2.17 14.69
N GLU A 178 -1.11 -3.47 14.49
CA GLU A 178 -2.20 -4.41 14.79
C GLU A 178 -2.52 -4.42 16.27
N GLY A 179 -1.52 -4.49 17.15
CA GLY A 179 -1.71 -4.37 18.59
C GLY A 179 -2.36 -3.05 18.98
N PHE A 180 -1.87 -1.92 18.46
CA PHE A 180 -2.46 -0.59 18.69
C PHE A 180 -3.93 -0.53 18.26
N LEU A 181 -4.26 -1.04 17.08
CA LEU A 181 -5.64 -1.04 16.57
C LEU A 181 -6.57 -1.96 17.37
N LEU A 182 -6.04 -2.99 18.01
CA LEU A 182 -6.77 -3.86 18.94
C LEU A 182 -6.79 -3.33 20.40
N GLY A 183 -6.25 -2.14 20.63
CA GLY A 183 -6.36 -1.44 21.91
C GLY A 183 -5.10 -1.44 22.76
N ALA A 184 -4.03 -2.15 22.37
CA ALA A 184 -2.76 -2.12 23.10
C ALA A 184 -2.13 -0.72 23.09
N ASP A 185 -1.36 -0.42 24.13
CA ASP A 185 -0.54 0.79 24.15
C ASP A 185 0.83 0.52 23.52
N PRO A 186 1.44 1.52 22.87
CA PRO A 186 2.76 1.38 22.29
C PRO A 186 3.82 1.14 23.37
N LEU A 187 4.71 0.17 23.13
CA LEU A 187 5.80 -0.16 24.06
C LEU A 187 6.98 0.80 23.85
N PRO A 188 7.55 1.40 24.93
CA PRO A 188 8.69 2.31 24.83
C PRO A 188 9.92 1.72 24.14
N ASP A 189 10.12 0.41 24.29
CA ASP A 189 11.29 -0.30 23.75
C ASP A 189 11.20 -0.58 22.23
N VAL A 190 10.09 -0.23 21.58
CA VAL A 190 9.89 -0.48 20.16
C VAL A 190 9.60 0.79 19.36
N VAL A 191 9.11 1.86 19.98
CA VAL A 191 8.82 3.13 19.33
C VAL A 191 9.44 4.31 20.07
N PRO A 192 9.85 5.39 19.36
CA PRO A 192 10.25 6.64 20.01
C PRO A 192 9.11 7.29 20.80
N ASP A 193 9.45 8.15 21.78
CA ASP A 193 8.47 8.91 22.57
C ASP A 193 7.54 9.76 21.70
N SER A 194 8.07 10.37 20.63
CA SER A 194 7.29 11.13 19.65
C SER A 194 6.20 10.27 19.00
N THR A 195 6.54 9.05 18.61
CA THR A 195 5.58 8.10 18.06
C THR A 195 4.53 7.71 19.09
N ALA A 196 4.94 7.37 20.31
CA ALA A 196 4.02 7.04 21.39
C ALA A 196 3.04 8.18 21.68
N LYS A 197 3.53 9.43 21.67
CA LYS A 197 2.72 10.64 21.86
C LYS A 197 1.67 10.79 20.77
N VAL A 198 2.08 10.66 19.50
CA VAL A 198 1.13 10.76 18.37
C VAL A 198 0.11 9.62 18.39
N MET A 199 0.53 8.39 18.68
CA MET A 199 -0.39 7.25 18.79
C MET A 199 -1.42 7.47 19.91
N LYS A 200 -1.01 7.99 21.06
CA LYS A 200 -1.94 8.36 22.15
C LYS A 200 -2.94 9.43 21.72
N ALA A 201 -2.51 10.47 21.01
CA ALA A 201 -3.40 11.49 20.47
C ALA A 201 -4.38 10.92 19.45
N VAL A 202 -3.91 10.10 18.52
CA VAL A 202 -4.77 9.42 17.51
C VAL A 202 -5.80 8.52 18.19
N LYS A 203 -5.46 7.84 19.28
CA LYS A 203 -6.36 6.93 20.02
C LYS A 203 -7.64 7.64 20.54
N THR A 204 -7.62 8.96 20.68
CA THR A 204 -8.78 9.75 21.12
C THR A 204 -9.70 10.21 19.99
N THR A 205 -9.33 9.98 18.72
CA THR A 205 -10.05 10.48 17.54
C THR A 205 -11.20 9.57 17.11
N GLU A 206 -12.17 10.13 16.39
CA GLU A 206 -13.24 9.35 15.76
C GLU A 206 -12.69 8.41 14.66
N ASP A 207 -11.62 8.79 13.97
CA ASP A 207 -10.96 7.94 12.99
C ASP A 207 -10.40 6.67 13.66
N TYR A 208 -9.77 6.80 14.82
CA TYR A 208 -9.31 5.63 15.55
C TYR A 208 -10.45 4.71 15.97
N LYS A 209 -11.57 5.26 16.45
CA LYS A 209 -12.74 4.43 16.84
C LYS A 209 -13.26 3.60 15.66
N LYS A 210 -13.29 4.19 14.45
CA LYS A 210 -13.67 3.47 13.22
C LYS A 210 -12.66 2.37 12.90
N LEU A 211 -11.36 2.70 12.93
CA LEU A 211 -10.29 1.74 12.64
C LEU A 211 -10.23 0.61 13.67
N HIS A 212 -10.42 0.89 14.94
CA HIS A 212 -10.48 -0.11 16.01
C HIS A 212 -11.63 -1.10 15.77
N LYS A 213 -12.82 -0.59 15.43
CA LYS A 213 -13.98 -1.41 15.09
C LYS A 213 -13.72 -2.27 13.84
N GLU A 214 -13.09 -1.69 12.81
CA GLU A 214 -12.73 -2.39 11.58
C GLU A 214 -11.66 -3.46 11.85
N ALA A 215 -10.64 -3.16 12.65
CA ALA A 215 -9.62 -4.13 13.05
C ALA A 215 -10.22 -5.33 13.78
N GLY A 216 -11.13 -5.08 14.72
CA GLY A 216 -11.87 -6.15 15.42
C GLY A 216 -12.74 -7.00 14.47
N PHE A 217 -13.35 -6.38 13.46
CA PHE A 217 -14.09 -7.11 12.43
C PHE A 217 -13.15 -8.01 11.60
N ILE A 218 -12.02 -7.48 11.14
CA ILE A 218 -11.03 -8.22 10.33
C ILE A 218 -10.43 -9.36 11.16
N ASP A 219 -10.07 -9.14 12.42
CA ASP A 219 -9.54 -10.16 13.32
C ASP A 219 -10.57 -11.32 13.48
N LYS A 220 -11.83 -10.98 13.76
CA LYS A 220 -12.91 -11.97 13.84
C LYS A 220 -13.09 -12.72 12.53
N TYR A 221 -13.02 -12.03 11.39
CA TYR A 221 -13.14 -12.65 10.07
C TYR A 221 -12.01 -13.67 9.83
N LYS A 222 -10.76 -13.30 10.11
CA LYS A 222 -9.59 -14.18 9.96
C LYS A 222 -9.70 -15.42 10.85
N LYS A 223 -10.15 -15.26 12.09
CA LYS A 223 -10.34 -16.38 13.04
C LYS A 223 -11.32 -17.44 12.56
N GLN A 224 -12.29 -17.10 11.72
CA GLN A 224 -13.23 -18.09 11.14
C GLN A 224 -12.52 -19.11 10.25
N TRP A 225 -11.34 -18.78 9.73
CA TRP A 225 -10.58 -19.62 8.81
C TRP A 225 -9.36 -20.30 9.45
N GLU A 226 -9.08 -20.05 10.74
CA GLU A 226 -7.93 -20.64 11.44
C GLU A 226 -7.94 -22.16 11.48
N SER A 227 -9.13 -22.76 11.47
CA SER A 227 -9.29 -24.22 11.44
C SER A 227 -9.13 -24.85 10.06
N ALA A 228 -9.02 -24.06 9.01
CA ALA A 228 -8.80 -24.57 7.66
C ALA A 228 -7.39 -25.19 7.53
N PRO A 229 -7.24 -26.31 6.80
CA PRO A 229 -5.95 -26.99 6.67
C PRO A 229 -4.90 -26.15 5.94
N TYR A 230 -5.31 -25.15 5.17
CA TYR A 230 -4.47 -24.17 4.50
C TYR A 230 -5.14 -22.79 4.54
N PRO A 231 -4.37 -21.69 4.57
CA PRO A 231 -4.94 -20.35 4.46
C PRO A 231 -5.78 -20.21 3.18
N PRO A 232 -7.02 -19.71 3.27
CA PRO A 232 -7.88 -19.59 2.09
C PRO A 232 -7.35 -18.53 1.13
N THR A 233 -7.55 -18.77 -0.16
CA THR A 233 -7.45 -17.75 -1.19
C THR A 233 -8.85 -17.43 -1.69
N PHE A 234 -9.25 -16.18 -1.53
CA PHE A 234 -10.57 -15.71 -1.93
C PHE A 234 -10.55 -15.21 -3.38
N MET A 235 -11.64 -15.45 -4.09
CA MET A 235 -11.82 -14.94 -5.45
C MET A 235 -12.98 -13.95 -5.47
N THR A 236 -12.74 -12.78 -6.07
CA THR A 236 -13.73 -11.72 -6.26
C THR A 236 -13.77 -11.27 -7.72
N VAL A 237 -14.76 -10.47 -8.04
CA VAL A 237 -14.90 -9.80 -9.33
C VAL A 237 -15.19 -8.33 -9.12
N ASP A 238 -14.75 -7.48 -10.04
CA ASP A 238 -14.99 -6.04 -10.02
C ASP A 238 -15.41 -5.54 -11.41
N ALA A 239 -16.35 -4.61 -11.46
CA ALA A 239 -16.83 -3.98 -12.70
C ALA A 239 -16.34 -2.53 -12.81
N VAL A 240 -15.46 -2.24 -13.75
CA VAL A 240 -15.10 -0.87 -14.16
C VAL A 240 -16.04 -0.46 -15.29
N VAL A 241 -17.05 0.35 -15.02
CA VAL A 241 -18.07 0.75 -16.00
C VAL A 241 -17.95 2.23 -16.29
N ILE A 242 -17.68 2.57 -17.56
CA ILE A 242 -17.48 3.95 -18.02
C ILE A 242 -18.55 4.31 -19.06
N GLN A 243 -19.10 5.53 -18.91
CA GLN A 243 -19.96 6.16 -19.92
C GLN A 243 -19.81 7.68 -19.88
N SER A 244 -19.67 8.31 -21.03
CA SER A 244 -19.65 9.77 -21.18
C SER A 244 -18.74 10.48 -20.16
N GLY A 245 -17.51 9.99 -19.96
CA GLY A 245 -16.55 10.56 -19.02
C GLY A 245 -16.87 10.36 -17.53
N HIS A 246 -17.77 9.44 -17.20
CA HIS A 246 -18.13 9.09 -15.82
C HIS A 246 -17.84 7.62 -15.55
N ILE A 247 -17.50 7.32 -14.30
CA ILE A 247 -17.35 5.97 -13.77
C ILE A 247 -18.48 5.64 -12.82
N LEU A 248 -18.99 4.40 -12.89
CA LEU A 248 -19.98 3.90 -11.95
C LEU A 248 -19.27 3.38 -10.69
N LEU A 249 -19.66 3.91 -9.53
CA LEU A 249 -19.14 3.53 -8.23
C LEU A 249 -20.29 3.26 -7.24
N VAL A 250 -19.95 2.57 -6.17
CA VAL A 250 -20.83 2.36 -5.00
C VAL A 250 -20.20 2.93 -3.74
N GLU A 251 -21.01 3.40 -2.79
CA GLU A 251 -20.59 3.71 -1.43
C GLU A 251 -20.81 2.44 -0.57
N ARG A 252 -19.76 1.93 0.03
CA ARG A 252 -19.80 0.71 0.84
C ARG A 252 -20.66 0.89 2.10
N ARG A 253 -21.56 -0.04 2.34
CA ARG A 253 -22.42 -0.08 3.54
C ARG A 253 -21.72 -0.76 4.70
N SER A 254 -20.97 -1.82 4.41
CA SER A 254 -20.42 -2.76 5.38
C SER A 254 -18.90 -2.62 5.53
N MET A 255 -18.34 -3.12 6.66
CA MET A 255 -16.91 -3.25 6.87
C MET A 255 -16.31 -4.42 6.07
N PRO A 256 -15.04 -4.35 5.71
CA PRO A 256 -14.11 -3.22 5.87
C PRO A 256 -14.39 -2.09 4.88
N GLY A 257 -13.89 -0.89 5.18
CA GLY A 257 -14.00 0.26 4.28
C GLY A 257 -15.39 0.90 4.23
N GLN A 258 -16.17 0.82 5.30
CA GLN A 258 -17.50 1.43 5.38
C GLN A 258 -17.46 2.94 5.07
N GLY A 259 -18.28 3.38 4.10
CA GLY A 259 -18.36 4.77 3.64
C GLY A 259 -17.35 5.14 2.56
N LEU A 260 -16.39 4.30 2.24
CA LEU A 260 -15.53 4.48 1.07
C LEU A 260 -16.27 4.12 -0.22
N TRP A 261 -15.79 4.65 -1.33
CA TRP A 261 -16.26 4.31 -2.66
C TRP A 261 -15.55 3.05 -3.17
N ALA A 262 -16.27 2.24 -3.92
CA ALA A 262 -15.74 1.01 -4.49
C ALA A 262 -16.28 0.79 -5.91
N LEU A 263 -15.57 -0.02 -6.67
CA LEU A 263 -16.13 -0.65 -7.86
C LEU A 263 -17.27 -1.57 -7.44
N PRO A 264 -18.36 -1.66 -8.21
CA PRO A 264 -19.33 -2.72 -8.02
C PRO A 264 -18.67 -4.09 -8.18
N GLY A 265 -18.89 -5.00 -7.22
CA GLY A 265 -18.23 -6.29 -7.23
C GLY A 265 -18.28 -7.00 -5.88
N GLY A 266 -17.97 -8.29 -5.89
CA GLY A 266 -18.05 -9.13 -4.70
C GLY A 266 -17.45 -10.51 -4.89
N PHE A 267 -17.77 -11.42 -3.96
CA PHE A 267 -17.33 -12.80 -4.04
C PHE A 267 -18.10 -13.58 -5.11
N ILE A 268 -17.40 -14.52 -5.72
CA ILE A 268 -18.03 -15.44 -6.68
C ILE A 268 -18.82 -16.53 -5.96
N ASP A 269 -19.89 -16.98 -6.57
CA ASP A 269 -20.59 -18.21 -6.18
C ASP A 269 -19.95 -19.43 -6.84
N GLY A 270 -20.08 -20.59 -6.19
CA GLY A 270 -19.44 -21.83 -6.65
C GLY A 270 -19.94 -22.41 -7.98
N LYS A 271 -20.97 -21.80 -8.60
CA LYS A 271 -21.64 -22.33 -9.80
C LYS A 271 -21.74 -21.32 -10.95
N GLU A 272 -21.00 -20.23 -10.93
CA GLU A 272 -21.04 -19.20 -11.96
C GLU A 272 -19.64 -18.94 -12.54
N THR A 273 -19.58 -18.43 -13.78
CA THR A 273 -18.31 -17.95 -14.33
C THR A 273 -17.96 -16.59 -13.72
N LEU A 274 -16.67 -16.22 -13.74
CA LEU A 274 -16.23 -14.91 -13.25
C LEU A 274 -16.95 -13.75 -13.94
N PHE A 275 -17.28 -13.91 -15.22
CA PHE A 275 -17.99 -12.86 -15.96
C PHE A 275 -19.47 -12.77 -15.56
N ASP A 276 -20.13 -13.92 -15.32
CA ASP A 276 -21.51 -13.93 -14.85
C ASP A 276 -21.61 -13.38 -13.42
N ALA A 277 -20.66 -13.74 -12.54
CA ALA A 277 -20.54 -13.16 -11.20
C ALA A 277 -20.42 -11.62 -11.27
N CYS A 278 -19.56 -11.10 -12.15
CA CYS A 278 -19.39 -9.66 -12.32
C CYS A 278 -20.70 -8.98 -12.75
N LEU A 279 -21.43 -9.58 -13.68
CA LEU A 279 -22.72 -9.02 -14.14
C LEU A 279 -23.80 -9.10 -13.05
N ARG A 280 -23.82 -10.17 -12.27
CA ARG A 280 -24.73 -10.33 -11.12
C ARG A 280 -24.45 -9.25 -10.08
N GLU A 281 -23.22 -9.15 -9.59
CA GLU A 281 -22.80 -8.15 -8.59
C GLU A 281 -23.08 -6.72 -9.06
N LEU A 282 -22.69 -6.40 -10.31
CA LEU A 282 -22.96 -5.10 -10.91
C LEU A 282 -24.45 -4.73 -10.84
N ARG A 283 -25.34 -5.67 -11.09
CA ARG A 283 -26.80 -5.45 -11.05
C ARG A 283 -27.36 -5.39 -9.63
N GLU A 284 -26.91 -6.27 -8.77
CA GLU A 284 -27.35 -6.34 -7.37
C GLU A 284 -27.00 -5.06 -6.62
N GLU A 285 -25.74 -4.60 -6.77
CA GLU A 285 -25.25 -3.42 -6.06
C GLU A 285 -25.72 -2.09 -6.66
N THR A 286 -25.93 -2.02 -7.99
CA THR A 286 -26.19 -0.74 -8.64
C THR A 286 -27.58 -0.59 -9.24
N ARG A 287 -28.30 -1.70 -9.43
CA ARG A 287 -29.60 -1.75 -10.14
C ARG A 287 -29.57 -1.02 -11.50
N LEU A 288 -28.42 -1.08 -12.15
CA LEU A 288 -28.14 -0.40 -13.42
C LEU A 288 -29.19 -0.76 -14.49
N LYS A 289 -29.81 0.24 -15.08
CA LYS A 289 -30.88 0.08 -16.08
C LYS A 289 -30.30 -0.07 -17.50
N VAL A 290 -29.44 -1.09 -17.67
CA VAL A 290 -28.87 -1.48 -18.98
C VAL A 290 -29.17 -2.97 -19.20
N PRO A 291 -29.71 -3.37 -20.39
CA PRO A 291 -29.97 -4.76 -20.69
C PRO A 291 -28.69 -5.60 -20.63
N GLU A 292 -28.80 -6.85 -20.17
CA GLU A 292 -27.62 -7.72 -20.00
C GLU A 292 -26.88 -7.96 -21.32
N ALA A 293 -27.57 -8.15 -22.42
CA ALA A 293 -26.95 -8.33 -23.72
C ALA A 293 -26.08 -7.13 -24.13
N VAL A 294 -26.49 -5.90 -23.73
CA VAL A 294 -25.70 -4.68 -23.95
C VAL A 294 -24.47 -4.66 -23.06
N LEU A 295 -24.59 -5.01 -21.78
CA LEU A 295 -23.45 -5.12 -20.86
C LEU A 295 -22.45 -6.14 -21.38
N ARG A 296 -22.90 -7.35 -21.77
CA ARG A 296 -22.03 -8.39 -22.34
C ARG A 296 -21.29 -7.90 -23.58
N GLY A 297 -21.98 -7.17 -24.47
CA GLY A 297 -21.39 -6.59 -25.69
C GLY A 297 -20.51 -5.36 -25.44
N SER A 298 -20.57 -4.75 -24.26
CA SER A 298 -19.79 -3.55 -23.89
C SER A 298 -18.48 -3.88 -23.18
N ARG A 299 -18.15 -5.16 -22.98
CA ARG A 299 -16.90 -5.58 -22.38
C ARG A 299 -15.73 -5.21 -23.30
N HIS A 300 -14.86 -4.31 -22.83
CA HIS A 300 -13.67 -3.86 -23.54
C HIS A 300 -12.46 -4.74 -23.24
N SER A 301 -12.21 -5.01 -21.97
CA SER A 301 -11.07 -5.80 -21.51
C SER A 301 -11.33 -6.44 -20.14
N GLN A 302 -10.41 -7.29 -19.72
CA GLN A 302 -10.39 -7.88 -18.38
C GLN A 302 -8.95 -8.06 -17.92
N HIS A 303 -8.73 -8.00 -16.60
CA HIS A 303 -7.42 -8.18 -15.99
C HIS A 303 -7.54 -8.77 -14.60
N THR A 304 -6.60 -9.62 -14.21
CA THR A 304 -6.50 -10.19 -12.87
C THR A 304 -5.60 -9.33 -12.00
N PHE A 305 -6.04 -9.05 -10.79
CA PHE A 305 -5.30 -8.28 -9.78
C PHE A 305 -5.06 -9.17 -8.56
N ASP A 306 -3.81 -9.43 -8.25
CA ASP A 306 -3.42 -10.47 -7.31
C ASP A 306 -2.32 -10.04 -6.33
N ASP A 307 -2.14 -8.75 -6.10
CA ASP A 307 -1.21 -8.30 -5.06
C ASP A 307 -1.52 -9.03 -3.74
N PRO A 308 -0.52 -9.66 -3.09
CA PRO A 308 -0.75 -10.49 -1.91
C PRO A 308 -1.33 -9.70 -0.72
N TYR A 309 -1.22 -8.40 -0.76
CA TYR A 309 -1.65 -7.50 0.31
C TYR A 309 -2.82 -6.60 -0.08
N ARG A 310 -3.48 -6.86 -1.22
CA ARG A 310 -4.57 -6.01 -1.71
C ARG A 310 -5.78 -5.95 -0.77
N SER A 311 -6.05 -7.00 0.00
CA SER A 311 -7.14 -7.02 0.98
C SER A 311 -6.67 -7.32 2.39
N ALA A 312 -7.23 -6.61 3.38
CA ALA A 312 -6.97 -6.84 4.79
C ALA A 312 -7.60 -8.15 5.32
N ARG A 313 -8.60 -8.69 4.62
CA ARG A 313 -9.32 -9.92 5.00
C ARG A 313 -8.50 -11.20 4.80
N GLY A 314 -7.49 -11.16 3.91
CA GLY A 314 -6.63 -12.30 3.57
C GLY A 314 -6.26 -12.29 2.10
N ARG A 315 -5.63 -13.36 1.64
CA ARG A 315 -5.25 -13.52 0.23
C ARG A 315 -6.50 -13.46 -0.65
N THR A 316 -6.62 -12.39 -1.42
CA THR A 316 -7.76 -12.17 -2.31
C THR A 316 -7.24 -11.87 -3.71
N ILE A 317 -7.81 -12.53 -4.71
CA ILE A 317 -7.55 -12.28 -6.11
C ILE A 317 -8.84 -11.74 -6.71
N THR A 318 -8.78 -10.67 -7.50
CA THR A 318 -9.96 -10.20 -8.23
C THR A 318 -9.75 -10.23 -9.72
N GLN A 319 -10.82 -10.62 -10.44
CA GLN A 319 -10.91 -10.44 -11.88
C GLN A 319 -11.74 -9.19 -12.16
N ALA A 320 -11.08 -8.13 -12.63
CA ALA A 320 -11.80 -6.93 -13.04
C ALA A 320 -12.18 -7.01 -14.53
N PHE A 321 -13.40 -6.54 -14.82
CA PHE A 321 -13.92 -6.40 -16.18
C PHE A 321 -14.19 -4.94 -16.49
N TYR A 322 -13.70 -4.48 -17.64
CA TYR A 322 -13.85 -3.11 -18.11
C TYR A 322 -14.96 -3.02 -19.15
N PHE A 323 -15.96 -2.19 -18.88
CA PHE A 323 -17.09 -1.94 -19.73
C PHE A 323 -17.10 -0.50 -20.21
N VAL A 324 -17.22 -0.31 -21.52
CA VAL A 324 -17.40 1.01 -22.13
C VAL A 324 -18.80 1.08 -22.76
N LEU A 325 -19.70 1.76 -22.08
CA LEU A 325 -21.07 1.94 -22.56
C LEU A 325 -21.09 3.04 -23.63
N LYS A 326 -21.93 2.85 -24.64
CA LYS A 326 -22.17 3.88 -25.67
C LYS A 326 -22.80 5.12 -25.06
N ASN A 327 -22.38 6.28 -25.53
CA ASN A 327 -23.00 7.54 -25.14
C ASN A 327 -24.49 7.56 -25.56
N ASP A 328 -25.34 8.04 -24.67
CA ASP A 328 -26.78 8.17 -24.89
C ASP A 328 -27.17 9.65 -24.77
N PRO A 329 -27.86 10.23 -25.77
CA PRO A 329 -28.37 11.61 -25.66
C PRO A 329 -29.33 11.85 -24.49
N LYS A 330 -29.93 10.77 -23.95
CA LYS A 330 -30.77 10.79 -22.76
C LYS A 330 -30.00 10.92 -21.45
N GLY A 331 -28.66 10.87 -21.51
CA GLY A 331 -27.77 10.95 -20.35
C GLY A 331 -27.35 9.59 -19.81
N LEU A 332 -26.88 9.59 -18.56
CA LEU A 332 -26.38 8.38 -17.88
C LEU A 332 -27.57 7.51 -17.41
N PRO A 333 -27.46 6.16 -17.51
CA PRO A 333 -28.48 5.25 -17.01
C PRO A 333 -28.75 5.46 -15.53
N ALA A 334 -30.00 5.34 -15.13
CA ALA A 334 -30.38 5.43 -13.73
C ALA A 334 -29.76 4.26 -12.92
N VAL A 335 -29.25 4.59 -11.74
CA VAL A 335 -28.66 3.64 -10.79
C VAL A 335 -29.23 3.88 -9.39
N LYS A 336 -29.20 2.83 -8.56
CA LYS A 336 -29.65 2.89 -7.18
C LYS A 336 -28.85 1.84 -6.36
N GLY A 337 -28.37 2.20 -5.19
CA GLY A 337 -27.72 1.24 -4.28
C GLY A 337 -28.65 0.07 -3.93
N GLY A 338 -28.06 -1.12 -3.86
CA GLY A 338 -28.69 -2.36 -3.46
C GLY A 338 -27.72 -3.20 -2.63
N ASP A 339 -28.17 -4.29 -2.06
CA ASP A 339 -27.39 -5.19 -1.22
C ASP A 339 -26.40 -4.49 -0.28
N ASP A 340 -25.10 -4.71 -0.46
CA ASP A 340 -24.02 -4.13 0.34
C ASP A 340 -23.67 -2.69 -0.05
N ALA A 341 -24.25 -2.15 -1.12
CA ALA A 341 -24.11 -0.77 -1.54
C ALA A 341 -25.13 0.14 -0.85
N LYS A 342 -24.64 1.11 -0.07
CA LYS A 342 -25.49 2.15 0.51
C LYS A 342 -26.03 3.10 -0.57
N LYS A 343 -25.22 3.36 -1.60
CA LYS A 343 -25.53 4.24 -2.73
C LYS A 343 -24.77 3.76 -3.95
N ALA A 344 -25.38 3.84 -5.13
CA ALA A 344 -24.69 3.73 -6.42
C ALA A 344 -24.80 5.09 -7.14
N PHE A 345 -23.75 5.50 -7.84
CA PHE A 345 -23.69 6.80 -8.49
C PHE A 345 -22.65 6.83 -9.62
N TRP A 346 -22.87 7.72 -10.56
CA TRP A 346 -21.91 8.07 -11.59
C TRP A 346 -21.03 9.22 -11.11
N LEU A 347 -19.70 9.03 -11.11
CA LEU A 347 -18.72 10.04 -10.74
C LEU A 347 -18.01 10.54 -12.00
N PRO A 348 -17.94 11.88 -12.24
CA PRO A 348 -17.06 12.41 -13.28
C PRO A 348 -15.61 11.94 -13.05
N LEU A 349 -14.93 11.49 -14.11
CA LEU A 349 -13.55 11.02 -14.00
C LEU A 349 -12.59 12.06 -13.43
N ALA A 350 -12.87 13.35 -13.65
CA ALA A 350 -12.10 14.45 -13.08
C ALA A 350 -12.18 14.54 -11.54
N GLU A 351 -13.20 13.94 -10.93
CA GLU A 351 -13.41 13.92 -9.48
C GLU A 351 -12.89 12.64 -8.82
N LEU A 352 -12.32 11.71 -9.62
CA LEU A 352 -11.80 10.45 -9.12
C LEU A 352 -10.54 10.70 -8.26
N LYS A 353 -10.59 10.31 -6.99
CA LYS A 353 -9.50 10.49 -6.02
C LYS A 353 -9.21 9.20 -5.29
N ALA A 354 -7.92 8.88 -5.13
CA ALA A 354 -7.48 7.67 -4.47
C ALA A 354 -7.89 7.63 -2.98
N ASP A 355 -7.88 8.76 -2.29
CA ASP A 355 -8.22 8.88 -0.86
C ASP A 355 -9.71 8.60 -0.53
N LYS A 356 -10.54 8.44 -1.55
CA LYS A 356 -11.97 8.08 -1.41
C LYS A 356 -12.26 6.62 -1.72
N LEU A 357 -11.30 5.91 -2.33
CA LEU A 357 -11.53 4.55 -2.83
C LEU A 357 -11.06 3.49 -1.85
N PHE A 358 -11.80 2.39 -1.82
CA PHE A 358 -11.54 1.24 -0.99
C PHE A 358 -10.36 0.42 -1.53
N GLU A 359 -9.48 -0.02 -0.63
CA GLU A 359 -8.32 -0.89 -0.93
C GLU A 359 -7.55 -0.43 -2.20
N ASP A 360 -7.44 -1.29 -3.22
CA ASP A 360 -6.70 -1.02 -4.46
C ASP A 360 -7.58 -0.60 -5.64
N HIS A 361 -8.87 -0.28 -5.42
CA HIS A 361 -9.80 0.02 -6.51
C HIS A 361 -9.36 1.23 -7.37
N TYR A 362 -8.68 2.22 -6.79
CA TYR A 362 -8.09 3.30 -7.59
C TYR A 362 -7.04 2.78 -8.58
N ALA A 363 -6.17 1.89 -8.13
CA ALA A 363 -5.13 1.30 -8.96
C ALA A 363 -5.72 0.37 -10.04
N ILE A 364 -6.79 -0.37 -9.70
CA ILE A 364 -7.54 -1.18 -10.69
C ILE A 364 -8.11 -0.27 -11.78
N ILE A 365 -8.81 0.81 -11.41
CA ILE A 365 -9.41 1.76 -12.37
C ILE A 365 -8.34 2.34 -13.29
N THR A 366 -7.28 2.90 -12.72
CA THR A 366 -6.21 3.55 -13.51
C THR A 366 -5.50 2.56 -14.42
N LYS A 367 -5.24 1.33 -13.96
CA LYS A 367 -4.65 0.26 -14.79
C LYS A 367 -5.56 -0.14 -15.94
N MET A 368 -6.86 -0.36 -15.68
CA MET A 368 -7.83 -0.79 -16.70
C MET A 368 -8.08 0.29 -17.75
N MET A 369 -8.02 1.56 -17.36
CA MET A 369 -8.22 2.71 -18.27
C MET A 369 -6.93 3.17 -18.95
N GLY A 370 -5.76 2.68 -18.55
CA GLY A 370 -4.46 3.13 -19.09
C GLY A 370 -4.04 4.54 -18.63
N LEU A 371 -4.48 4.97 -17.42
CA LEU A 371 -4.22 6.30 -16.86
C LEU A 371 -2.93 6.34 -16.03
#